data_a67601870c257bfa98fbdd726794d6a9
#
_entry.id   a67601870c257bfa98fbdd726794d6a9
#
_cell.length_a   1.000
_cell.length_b   1.000
_cell.length_c   1.000
_cell.angle_alpha   90.00
_cell.angle_beta   90.00
_cell.angle_gamma   90.00
#
_symmetry.space_group_name_H-M   'P 1'
#
loop_
_entity.id
_entity.type
_entity.pdbx_description
1 polymer ?
#
loop_
_entity_poly.entity_id
_entity_poly.type
_entity_poly.pdbx_seq_one_letter_code
_entity_poly.pdbx_strand_id
1 'polypeptide(L)'
;MGSEELVWVPSAGLKLAGVLHLPSTTAKPKPVLLLHGFTGNKSEAGRLYTDLARVLCNAGYAVLRFDYRCHGDSPLPFEEFRISMAVEDAKNAARYLKGLERVDGSSFAVIGLSMGGGVAVKLAAGRDDVAALVLLAPALDWPELTGRVPFKVEEGYVYMGPFRM
;
A
#
# COMPACT_ATOMS: atom_id res chain seq x y z
N MET A 1 -20.39 13.90 -2.12
CA MET A 1 -19.01 13.54 -1.73
C MET A 1 -19.05 12.16 -1.12
N GLY A 2 -18.03 11.33 -1.37
CA GLY A 2 -17.91 10.03 -0.73
C GLY A 2 -17.55 10.13 0.75
N SER A 3 -17.50 8.98 1.46
CA SER A 3 -17.02 8.89 2.85
C SER A 3 -15.54 8.52 2.90
N GLU A 4 -14.87 8.96 3.96
CA GLU A 4 -13.53 8.51 4.36
C GLU A 4 -13.67 7.82 5.73
N GLU A 5 -13.30 6.57 5.82
CA GLU A 5 -13.46 5.75 7.01
C GLU A 5 -12.12 5.22 7.48
N LEU A 6 -11.77 5.42 8.75
CA LEU A 6 -10.64 4.73 9.37
C LEU A 6 -10.97 3.24 9.48
N VAL A 7 -10.06 2.40 9.01
CA VAL A 7 -10.25 0.96 9.02
C VAL A 7 -9.00 0.25 9.55
N TRP A 8 -9.22 -0.94 10.08
CA TRP A 8 -8.16 -1.84 10.50
C TRP A 8 -8.11 -3.04 9.57
N VAL A 9 -7.06 -3.14 8.79
CA VAL A 9 -6.85 -4.24 7.83
C VAL A 9 -6.17 -5.40 8.55
N PRO A 10 -6.81 -6.58 8.65
CA PRO A 10 -6.19 -7.73 9.30
C PRO A 10 -5.06 -8.31 8.44
N SER A 11 -3.87 -8.48 9.03
CA SER A 11 -2.72 -9.12 8.38
C SER A 11 -1.83 -9.81 9.40
N ALA A 12 -1.49 -11.07 9.19
CA ALA A 12 -0.56 -11.85 10.02
C ALA A 12 -0.83 -11.77 11.54
N GLY A 13 -2.10 -11.79 11.95
CA GLY A 13 -2.52 -11.65 13.35
C GLY A 13 -2.50 -10.22 13.91
N LEU A 14 -2.11 -9.24 13.10
CA LEU A 14 -2.05 -7.82 13.43
C LEU A 14 -3.19 -7.04 12.75
N LYS A 15 -3.36 -5.77 13.14
CA LYS A 15 -4.30 -4.83 12.56
C LYS A 15 -3.52 -3.65 11.98
N LEU A 16 -3.54 -3.52 10.66
CA LEU A 16 -2.86 -2.44 9.94
C LEU A 16 -3.77 -1.23 9.80
N ALA A 17 -3.23 -0.04 10.05
CA ALA A 17 -3.97 1.19 9.94
C ALA A 17 -4.26 1.54 8.48
N GLY A 18 -5.51 1.84 8.16
CA GLY A 18 -5.93 2.20 6.81
C GLY A 18 -7.02 3.25 6.76
N VAL A 19 -7.24 3.79 5.58
CA VAL A 19 -8.37 4.66 5.26
C VAL A 19 -9.06 4.11 4.01
N LEU A 20 -10.33 3.83 4.14
CA LEU A 20 -11.21 3.42 3.06
C LEU A 20 -12.01 4.63 2.57
N HIS A 21 -11.91 4.92 1.29
CA HIS A 21 -12.70 5.93 0.61
C HIS A 21 -13.81 5.24 -0.18
N LEU A 22 -15.05 5.64 0.05
CA LEU A 22 -16.22 5.08 -0.62
C LEU A 22 -17.00 6.17 -1.34
N PRO A 23 -17.28 6.02 -2.64
CA PRO A 23 -18.07 6.98 -3.38
C PRO A 23 -19.54 6.94 -2.96
N SER A 24 -20.21 8.09 -3.10
CA SER A 24 -21.69 8.16 -2.96
C SER A 24 -22.32 7.60 -4.22
N THR A 25 -22.54 6.30 -4.27
CA THR A 25 -23.17 5.59 -5.39
C THR A 25 -24.07 4.47 -4.87
N THR A 26 -25.10 4.12 -5.61
CA THR A 26 -25.96 2.96 -5.31
C THR A 26 -25.40 1.66 -5.87
N ALA A 27 -24.51 1.72 -6.87
CA ALA A 27 -23.81 0.57 -7.42
C ALA A 27 -22.60 0.23 -6.54
N LYS A 28 -22.22 -1.06 -6.49
CA LYS A 28 -20.98 -1.49 -5.85
C LYS A 28 -19.78 -0.97 -6.64
N PRO A 29 -18.95 -0.09 -6.07
CA PRO A 29 -17.78 0.46 -6.75
C PRO A 29 -16.70 -0.59 -6.94
N LYS A 30 -15.94 -0.48 -8.03
CA LYS A 30 -14.72 -1.28 -8.23
C LYS A 30 -13.63 -0.82 -7.27
N PRO A 31 -12.88 -1.75 -6.66
CA PRO A 31 -11.85 -1.42 -5.68
C PRO A 31 -10.52 -1.04 -6.31
N VAL A 32 -9.83 -0.10 -5.67
CA VAL A 32 -8.45 0.30 -5.95
C VAL A 32 -7.63 0.22 -4.67
N LEU A 33 -6.48 -0.45 -4.72
CA LEU A 33 -5.54 -0.57 -3.61
C LEU A 33 -4.32 0.32 -3.87
N LEU A 34 -3.96 1.18 -2.91
CA LEU A 34 -2.77 2.03 -2.98
C LEU A 34 -1.66 1.46 -2.09
N LEU A 35 -0.47 1.28 -2.65
CA LEU A 35 0.70 0.67 -2.03
C LEU A 35 1.84 1.70 -1.95
N HIS A 36 2.13 2.19 -0.74
CA HIS A 36 3.10 3.27 -0.51
C HIS A 36 4.57 2.85 -0.68
N GLY A 37 5.45 3.85 -0.79
CA GLY A 37 6.89 3.67 -0.93
C GLY A 37 7.59 3.26 0.36
N PHE A 38 8.90 2.95 0.25
CA PHE A 38 9.75 2.67 1.39
C PHE A 38 9.84 3.90 2.31
N THR A 39 9.79 3.70 3.63
CA THR A 39 9.71 4.77 4.64
C THR A 39 8.47 5.68 4.54
N GLY A 40 7.57 5.42 3.59
CA GLY A 40 6.32 6.15 3.44
C GLY A 40 5.23 5.68 4.41
N ASN A 41 4.03 6.15 4.16
CA ASN A 41 2.83 5.76 4.88
C ASN A 41 1.61 5.89 3.95
N LYS A 42 0.42 5.55 4.44
CA LYS A 42 -0.85 5.60 3.69
C LYS A 42 -1.20 6.94 3.05
N SER A 43 -0.54 8.03 3.45
CA SER A 43 -0.78 9.37 2.87
C SER A 43 0.24 9.75 1.81
N GLU A 44 1.44 9.16 1.85
CA GLU A 44 2.61 9.50 1.06
C GLU A 44 3.09 10.95 1.22
N ALA A 45 4.28 11.25 0.73
CA ALA A 45 4.85 12.59 0.74
C ALA A 45 3.91 13.58 0.02
N GLY A 46 3.77 14.79 0.58
CA GLY A 46 2.89 15.81 0.02
C GLY A 46 1.41 15.42 -0.04
N ARG A 47 0.98 14.42 0.73
CA ARG A 47 -0.40 13.88 0.72
C ARG A 47 -0.82 13.22 -0.60
N LEU A 48 0.13 12.81 -1.43
CA LEU A 48 -0.11 12.26 -2.76
C LEU A 48 -1.23 11.19 -2.76
N TYR A 49 -1.16 10.21 -1.85
CA TYR A 49 -2.14 9.13 -1.81
C TYR A 49 -3.47 9.55 -1.19
N THR A 50 -3.47 10.55 -0.31
CA THR A 50 -4.72 11.13 0.20
C THR A 50 -5.50 11.81 -0.92
N ASP A 51 -4.83 12.63 -1.72
CA ASP A 51 -5.48 13.39 -2.78
C ASP A 51 -5.83 12.49 -3.98
N LEU A 52 -4.96 11.55 -4.34
CA LEU A 52 -5.25 10.53 -5.37
C LEU A 52 -6.48 9.68 -4.99
N ALA A 53 -6.57 9.23 -3.73
CA ALA A 53 -7.71 8.45 -3.27
C ALA A 53 -9.02 9.23 -3.35
N ARG A 54 -9.00 10.53 -3.06
CA ARG A 54 -10.16 11.42 -3.21
C ARG A 54 -10.59 11.58 -4.67
N VAL A 55 -9.63 11.78 -5.57
CA VAL A 55 -9.89 11.88 -7.01
C VAL A 55 -10.51 10.59 -7.52
N LEU A 56 -9.94 9.43 -7.20
CA LEU A 56 -10.48 8.13 -7.61
C LEU A 56 -11.85 7.85 -6.98
N CYS A 57 -12.05 8.20 -5.72
CA CYS A 57 -13.34 8.07 -5.05
C CYS A 57 -14.42 8.93 -5.73
N ASN A 58 -14.11 10.17 -6.09
CA ASN A 58 -15.02 11.04 -6.86
C ASN A 58 -15.30 10.51 -8.27
N ALA A 59 -14.38 9.74 -8.85
CA ALA A 59 -14.57 9.03 -10.12
C ALA A 59 -15.36 7.72 -9.97
N GLY A 60 -15.81 7.37 -8.75
CA GLY A 60 -16.69 6.22 -8.51
C GLY A 60 -15.99 4.94 -8.05
N TYR A 61 -14.72 4.98 -7.67
CA TYR A 61 -13.99 3.83 -7.16
C TYR A 61 -14.00 3.77 -5.62
N ALA A 62 -14.01 2.55 -5.07
CA ALA A 62 -13.68 2.33 -3.66
C ALA A 62 -12.15 2.27 -3.52
N VAL A 63 -11.56 3.09 -2.67
CA VAL A 63 -10.10 3.17 -2.57
C VAL A 63 -9.63 2.86 -1.17
N LEU A 64 -8.72 1.88 -1.04
CA LEU A 64 -8.03 1.59 0.22
C LEU A 64 -6.58 2.04 0.12
N ARG A 65 -6.16 2.87 1.06
CA ARG A 65 -4.77 3.18 1.36
C ARG A 65 -4.48 2.75 2.79
N PHE A 66 -3.36 2.10 3.02
CA PHE A 66 -3.02 1.55 4.35
C PHE A 66 -1.52 1.61 4.61
N ASP A 67 -1.12 1.54 5.87
CA ASP A 67 0.27 1.41 6.28
C ASP A 67 0.64 -0.07 6.35
N TYR A 68 1.72 -0.48 5.68
CA TYR A 68 2.31 -1.81 5.94
C TYR A 68 2.67 -1.93 7.42
N ARG A 69 2.77 -3.15 7.95
CA ARG A 69 3.40 -3.33 9.28
C ARG A 69 4.79 -2.67 9.28
N CYS A 70 5.22 -2.20 10.42
CA CYS A 70 6.45 -1.41 10.62
C CYS A 70 6.44 -0.01 9.96
N HIS A 71 5.29 0.49 9.49
CA HIS A 71 5.16 1.82 8.88
C HIS A 71 3.97 2.58 9.45
N GLY A 72 4.09 3.91 9.46
CA GLY A 72 3.01 4.83 9.83
C GLY A 72 2.40 4.51 11.18
N ASP A 73 1.07 4.29 11.21
CA ASP A 73 0.30 3.97 12.41
C ASP A 73 0.09 2.44 12.59
N SER A 74 0.71 1.62 11.73
CA SER A 74 0.68 0.15 11.85
C SER A 74 1.70 -0.35 12.86
N PRO A 75 1.45 -1.53 13.50
CA PRO A 75 2.31 -2.05 14.56
C PRO A 75 3.68 -2.51 14.05
N LEU A 76 4.58 -2.71 15.00
CA LEU A 76 5.97 -3.13 14.91
C LEU A 76 6.93 -1.98 14.56
N PRO A 77 8.16 -2.01 15.10
CA PRO A 77 9.17 -1.02 14.78
C PRO A 77 9.73 -1.20 13.36
N PHE A 78 10.17 -0.09 12.76
CA PHE A 78 10.63 -0.07 11.36
C PHE A 78 11.82 -1.02 11.10
N GLU A 79 12.66 -1.24 12.07
CA GLU A 79 13.84 -2.11 12.00
C GLU A 79 13.50 -3.59 11.72
N GLU A 80 12.28 -4.00 12.03
CA GLU A 80 11.79 -5.36 11.75
C GLU A 80 11.27 -5.54 10.33
N PHE A 81 11.13 -4.46 9.57
CA PHE A 81 10.54 -4.49 8.24
C PHE A 81 11.28 -5.43 7.28
N ARG A 82 10.51 -6.14 6.47
CA ARG A 82 10.98 -6.96 5.34
C ARG A 82 10.03 -6.80 4.16
N ILE A 83 10.57 -6.80 2.96
CA ILE A 83 9.76 -6.72 1.72
C ILE A 83 8.73 -7.85 1.62
N SER A 84 9.06 -9.04 2.10
CA SER A 84 8.13 -10.16 2.17
C SER A 84 6.90 -9.86 3.02
N MET A 85 7.07 -9.08 4.11
CA MET A 85 5.95 -8.61 4.93
C MET A 85 5.05 -7.65 4.15
N ALA A 86 5.62 -6.71 3.40
CA ALA A 86 4.83 -5.79 2.57
C ALA A 86 4.02 -6.53 1.51
N VAL A 87 4.59 -7.56 0.88
CA VAL A 87 3.86 -8.40 -0.09
C VAL A 87 2.73 -9.17 0.57
N GLU A 88 2.95 -9.73 1.76
CA GLU A 88 1.89 -10.41 2.53
C GLU A 88 0.78 -9.43 2.95
N ASP A 89 1.15 -8.25 3.45
CA ASP A 89 0.20 -7.21 3.85
C ASP A 89 -0.63 -6.74 2.65
N ALA A 90 -0.01 -6.54 1.49
CA ALA A 90 -0.71 -6.18 0.26
C ALA A 90 -1.72 -7.25 -0.18
N LYS A 91 -1.36 -8.55 -0.07
CA LYS A 91 -2.28 -9.67 -0.35
C LYS A 91 -3.48 -9.67 0.61
N ASN A 92 -3.23 -9.42 1.89
CA ASN A 92 -4.27 -9.37 2.91
C ASN A 92 -5.16 -8.12 2.75
N ALA A 93 -4.58 -6.97 2.42
CA ALA A 93 -5.32 -5.75 2.12
C ALA A 93 -6.21 -5.89 0.87
N ALA A 94 -5.71 -6.54 -0.19
CA ALA A 94 -6.51 -6.84 -1.36
C ALA A 94 -7.68 -7.78 -1.02
N ARG A 95 -7.44 -8.81 -0.22
CA ARG A 95 -8.51 -9.72 0.25
C ARG A 95 -9.54 -8.98 1.09
N TYR A 96 -9.10 -8.16 2.04
CA TYR A 96 -9.97 -7.35 2.88
C TYR A 96 -10.86 -6.43 2.04
N LEU A 97 -10.26 -5.64 1.13
CA LEU A 97 -10.96 -4.68 0.28
C LEU A 97 -12.00 -5.37 -0.62
N LYS A 98 -11.62 -6.48 -1.25
CA LYS A 98 -12.51 -7.26 -2.12
C LYS A 98 -13.64 -7.97 -1.36
N GLY A 99 -13.44 -8.29 -0.08
CA GLY A 99 -14.42 -8.95 0.78
C GLY A 99 -15.49 -8.03 1.35
N LEU A 100 -15.40 -6.70 1.15
CA LEU A 100 -16.40 -5.77 1.65
C LEU A 100 -17.72 -5.92 0.86
N GLU A 101 -18.84 -6.13 1.55
CA GLU A 101 -20.16 -6.32 0.92
C GLU A 101 -20.59 -5.17 0.01
N ARG A 102 -20.13 -3.95 0.31
CA ARG A 102 -20.42 -2.72 -0.43
C ARG A 102 -19.47 -2.43 -1.59
N VAL A 103 -18.60 -3.38 -1.94
CA VAL A 103 -17.61 -3.25 -3.02
C VAL A 103 -17.81 -4.39 -4.03
N ASP A 104 -17.62 -4.11 -5.33
CA ASP A 104 -17.56 -5.16 -6.34
C ASP A 104 -16.17 -5.82 -6.35
N GLY A 105 -16.02 -6.85 -5.53
CA GLY A 105 -14.77 -7.58 -5.36
C GLY A 105 -14.43 -8.57 -6.47
N SER A 106 -15.12 -8.58 -7.61
CA SER A 106 -14.83 -9.51 -8.73
C SER A 106 -13.42 -9.30 -9.29
N SER A 107 -12.96 -8.03 -9.32
CA SER A 107 -11.60 -7.65 -9.71
C SER A 107 -11.21 -6.34 -9.00
N PHE A 108 -9.92 -5.97 -9.04
CA PHE A 108 -9.43 -4.73 -8.46
C PHE A 108 -8.28 -4.13 -9.26
N ALA A 109 -8.07 -2.83 -9.07
CA ALA A 109 -6.87 -2.16 -9.55
C ALA A 109 -5.86 -1.99 -8.40
N VAL A 110 -4.57 -1.95 -8.73
CA VAL A 110 -3.52 -1.66 -7.79
C VAL A 110 -2.61 -0.55 -8.32
N ILE A 111 -2.28 0.41 -7.45
CA ILE A 111 -1.36 1.51 -7.74
C ILE A 111 -0.23 1.44 -6.72
N GLY A 112 1.01 1.35 -7.19
CA GLY A 112 2.18 1.26 -6.31
C GLY A 112 3.24 2.30 -6.63
N LEU A 113 3.73 3.00 -5.61
CA LEU A 113 4.81 3.98 -5.72
C LEU A 113 6.13 3.38 -5.23
N SER A 114 7.21 3.53 -6.00
CA SER A 114 8.56 3.13 -5.60
C SER A 114 8.60 1.67 -5.12
N MET A 115 8.94 1.40 -3.86
CA MET A 115 8.84 0.07 -3.23
C MET A 115 7.45 -0.54 -3.41
N GLY A 116 6.39 0.25 -3.18
CA GLY A 116 5.00 -0.18 -3.38
C GLY A 116 4.72 -0.62 -4.81
N GLY A 117 5.44 -0.07 -5.80
CA GLY A 117 5.41 -0.52 -7.19
C GLY A 117 5.98 -1.93 -7.35
N GLY A 118 7.11 -2.22 -6.73
CA GLY A 118 7.67 -3.58 -6.70
C GLY A 118 6.77 -4.58 -5.97
N VAL A 119 6.14 -4.15 -4.87
CA VAL A 119 5.14 -4.95 -4.14
C VAL A 119 3.90 -5.19 -5.02
N ALA A 120 3.45 -4.17 -5.76
CA ALA A 120 2.29 -4.28 -6.67
C ALA A 120 2.54 -5.31 -7.78
N VAL A 121 3.73 -5.33 -8.37
CA VAL A 121 4.13 -6.36 -9.36
C VAL A 121 4.09 -7.75 -8.73
N LYS A 122 4.66 -7.94 -7.53
CA LYS A 122 4.63 -9.22 -6.82
C LYS A 122 3.21 -9.63 -6.40
N LEU A 123 2.35 -8.67 -6.06
CA LEU A 123 0.94 -8.92 -5.77
C LEU A 123 0.18 -9.37 -7.02
N ALA A 124 0.41 -8.73 -8.18
CA ALA A 124 -0.29 -9.00 -9.43
C ALA A 124 0.17 -10.29 -10.11
N ALA A 125 1.40 -10.74 -9.86
CA ALA A 125 1.96 -11.92 -10.50
C ALA A 125 1.10 -13.18 -10.25
N GLY A 126 0.67 -13.81 -11.34
CA GLY A 126 -0.14 -15.05 -11.30
C GLY A 126 -1.58 -14.84 -10.82
N ARG A 127 -2.14 -13.62 -10.91
CA ARG A 127 -3.51 -13.28 -10.52
C ARG A 127 -4.33 -12.80 -11.71
N ASP A 128 -5.49 -13.40 -11.91
CA ASP A 128 -6.43 -13.03 -12.98
C ASP A 128 -7.44 -11.95 -12.54
N ASP A 129 -7.47 -11.62 -11.23
CA ASP A 129 -8.39 -10.67 -10.65
C ASP A 129 -7.82 -9.22 -10.53
N VAL A 130 -6.58 -9.00 -10.99
CA VAL A 130 -6.00 -7.66 -11.12
C VAL A 130 -6.37 -7.07 -12.47
N ALA A 131 -7.36 -6.18 -12.47
CA ALA A 131 -7.88 -5.54 -13.68
C ALA A 131 -6.97 -4.44 -14.23
N ALA A 132 -6.20 -3.78 -13.36
CA ALA A 132 -5.24 -2.75 -13.74
C ALA A 132 -4.07 -2.68 -12.75
N LEU A 133 -2.88 -2.45 -13.29
CA LEU A 133 -1.65 -2.23 -12.52
C LEU A 133 -1.03 -0.90 -12.95
N VAL A 134 -0.92 0.03 -11.99
CA VAL A 134 -0.29 1.35 -12.20
C VAL A 134 0.98 1.45 -11.37
N LEU A 135 2.08 1.75 -12.01
CA LEU A 135 3.40 1.82 -11.40
C LEU A 135 3.93 3.25 -11.47
N LEU A 136 4.16 3.86 -10.31
CA LEU A 136 4.71 5.20 -10.16
C LEU A 136 6.17 5.06 -9.71
N ALA A 137 7.12 5.33 -10.62
CA ALA A 137 8.55 5.20 -10.39
C ALA A 137 8.93 3.91 -9.61
N PRO A 138 8.55 2.71 -10.10
CA PRO A 138 8.61 1.47 -9.33
C PRO A 138 10.06 1.04 -9.05
N ALA A 139 10.32 0.59 -7.83
CA ALA A 139 11.54 -0.09 -7.45
C ALA A 139 11.39 -1.59 -7.76
N LEU A 140 11.85 -2.01 -8.94
CA LEU A 140 11.70 -3.40 -9.39
C LEU A 140 12.91 -4.26 -9.02
N ASP A 141 14.07 -3.66 -8.86
CA ASP A 141 15.32 -4.33 -8.49
C ASP A 141 15.91 -3.75 -7.18
N TRP A 142 15.54 -4.35 -6.05
CA TRP A 142 16.02 -3.93 -4.74
C TRP A 142 17.53 -4.06 -4.54
N PRO A 143 18.21 -5.16 -4.96
CA PRO A 143 19.66 -5.28 -4.81
C PRO A 143 20.43 -4.16 -5.51
N GLU A 144 20.03 -3.77 -6.73
CA GLU A 144 20.65 -2.65 -7.44
C GLU A 144 20.38 -1.30 -6.77
N LEU A 145 19.18 -1.09 -6.24
CA LEU A 145 18.82 0.14 -5.53
C LEU A 145 19.60 0.30 -4.23
N THR A 146 19.73 -0.77 -3.46
CA THR A 146 20.50 -0.74 -2.19
C THR A 146 21.99 -0.50 -2.43
N GLY A 147 22.55 -0.97 -3.56
CA GLY A 147 23.92 -0.70 -3.95
C GLY A 147 24.19 0.76 -4.41
N ARG A 148 23.14 1.51 -4.79
CA ARG A 148 23.23 2.92 -5.23
C ARG A 148 22.93 3.95 -4.15
N VAL A 149 22.22 3.56 -3.10
CA VAL A 149 21.97 4.43 -1.96
C VAL A 149 23.11 4.25 -0.96
N PRO A 150 23.77 5.32 -0.50
CA PRO A 150 24.85 5.22 0.46
C PRO A 150 24.26 4.82 1.83
N PHE A 151 24.07 3.53 2.01
CA PHE A 151 23.78 2.97 3.31
C PHE A 151 25.10 2.81 4.08
N LYS A 152 25.18 3.42 5.25
CA LYS A 152 26.22 3.12 6.23
C LYS A 152 25.71 2.03 7.14
N VAL A 153 26.45 0.93 7.26
CA VAL A 153 26.13 -0.14 8.22
C VAL A 153 27.11 -0.03 9.37
N GLU A 154 26.61 0.28 10.55
CA GLU A 154 27.39 0.32 11.78
C GLU A 154 26.66 -0.49 12.87
N GLU A 155 27.38 -1.34 13.59
CA GLU A 155 26.85 -2.14 14.71
C GLU A 155 25.57 -2.94 14.39
N GLY A 156 25.43 -3.38 13.14
CA GLY A 156 24.25 -4.14 12.69
C GLY A 156 23.03 -3.30 12.28
N TYR A 157 23.17 -1.97 12.30
CA TYR A 157 22.14 -1.04 11.86
C TYR A 157 22.46 -0.43 10.51
N VAL A 158 21.42 -0.18 9.72
CA VAL A 158 21.51 0.52 8.45
C VAL A 158 21.17 1.99 8.66
N TYR A 159 22.04 2.89 8.23
CA TYR A 159 21.81 4.33 8.30
C TYR A 159 21.49 4.87 6.89
N MET A 160 20.43 5.62 6.78
CA MET A 160 20.08 6.37 5.57
C MET A 160 20.06 7.86 5.91
N GLY A 161 21.17 8.55 5.59
CA GLY A 161 21.36 9.92 6.05
C GLY A 161 21.45 10.00 7.58
N PRO A 162 20.70 10.89 8.25
CA PRO A 162 20.69 11.00 9.72
C PRO A 162 19.79 9.97 10.40
N PHE A 163 19.10 9.11 9.65
CA PHE A 163 18.14 8.15 10.19
C PHE A 163 18.78 6.77 10.35
N ARG A 164 18.63 6.21 11.56
CA ARG A 164 18.92 4.82 11.88
C ARG A 164 17.71 3.97 11.50
N MET A 165 17.92 2.89 10.76
CA MET A 165 16.89 1.94 10.36
C MET A 165 17.19 0.56 10.91
#